data_0a9cb2d8e20f60b1bade3d6f7aa7f561
#
_entry.id   0a9cb2d8e20f60b1bade3d6f7aa7f561
#
_cell.length_a   1.000
_cell.length_b   1.000
_cell.length_c   1.000
_cell.angle_alpha   90.00
_cell.angle_beta   90.00
_cell.angle_gamma   90.00
#
_symmetry.space_group_name_H-M   'P 1'
#
loop_
_entity.id
_entity.type
_entity.pdbx_description
1 polymer ?
#
loop_
_entity_poly.entity_id
_entity_poly.type
_entity_poly.pdbx_seq_one_letter_code
_entity_poly.pdbx_strand_id
1 'polypeptide(L)'
;MATSRRVERVASLIKREVSLMLLNGIKDDRVGAGMVSVTDAIVSGDLQHAKIFVSVYGSDEAKAETMEGLRSATGYVRSELGHRLQLRRTPEVVFLEDNSLERGDKMLLLLNKLSQERKPDEDFDKDEVDS
;
A
#
# COMPACT_ATOMS: atom_id res chain seq x y z
N MET A 1 8.38 -20.33 0.12
CA MET A 1 7.82 -20.94 1.24
C MET A 1 6.61 -20.24 1.73
N ALA A 2 5.66 -20.95 2.12
CA ALA A 2 4.42 -20.35 2.53
C ALA A 2 4.59 -19.57 3.82
N THR A 3 3.88 -18.47 3.91
CA THR A 3 3.85 -17.67 5.11
C THR A 3 3.02 -18.39 6.14
N SER A 4 3.44 -18.39 7.39
CA SER A 4 2.68 -19.06 8.43
C SER A 4 1.40 -18.30 8.70
N ARG A 5 0.42 -18.99 9.25
CA ARG A 5 -0.83 -18.35 9.64
C ARG A 5 -0.61 -17.22 10.61
N ARG A 6 0.33 -17.41 11.52
CA ARG A 6 0.64 -16.38 12.50
C ARG A 6 1.13 -15.11 11.85
N VAL A 7 2.02 -15.24 10.87
CA VAL A 7 2.55 -14.08 10.15
C VAL A 7 1.44 -13.37 9.41
N GLU A 8 0.57 -14.14 8.74
CA GLU A 8 -0.54 -13.54 8.00
C GLU A 8 -1.50 -12.83 8.93
N ARG A 9 -1.75 -13.40 10.09
CA ARG A 9 -2.65 -12.78 11.05
C ARG A 9 -2.06 -11.46 11.57
N VAL A 10 -0.77 -11.47 11.89
CA VAL A 10 -0.12 -10.25 12.36
C VAL A 10 -0.15 -9.19 11.28
N ALA A 11 0.10 -9.59 10.03
CA ALA A 11 0.05 -8.63 8.92
C ALA A 11 -1.34 -8.01 8.77
N SER A 12 -2.39 -8.82 8.90
CA SER A 12 -3.75 -8.32 8.82
C SER A 12 -4.06 -7.35 9.95
N LEU A 13 -3.61 -7.66 11.15
CA LEU A 13 -3.83 -6.80 12.30
C LEU A 13 -3.08 -5.47 12.13
N ILE A 14 -1.86 -5.54 11.63
CA ILE A 14 -1.07 -4.33 11.39
C ILE A 14 -1.76 -3.46 10.34
N LYS A 15 -2.21 -4.07 9.27
CA LYS A 15 -2.90 -3.34 8.22
C LYS A 15 -4.12 -2.62 8.77
N ARG A 16 -4.90 -3.30 9.59
CA ARG A 16 -6.08 -2.71 10.18
C ARG A 16 -5.75 -1.56 11.12
N GLU A 17 -4.78 -1.77 12.00
CA GLU A 17 -4.46 -0.75 12.99
C GLU A 17 -3.83 0.48 12.35
N VAL A 18 -2.96 0.28 11.36
CA VAL A 18 -2.36 1.42 10.69
C VAL A 18 -3.43 2.18 9.90
N SER A 19 -4.37 1.46 9.29
CA SER A 19 -5.48 2.12 8.60
C SER A 19 -6.26 3.01 9.56
N LEU A 20 -6.53 2.53 10.77
CA LEU A 20 -7.22 3.32 11.78
C LEU A 20 -6.40 4.53 12.22
N MET A 21 -5.09 4.34 12.36
CA MET A 21 -4.23 5.47 12.72
C MET A 21 -4.27 6.56 11.66
N LEU A 22 -4.28 6.17 10.38
CA LEU A 22 -4.35 7.15 9.30
C LEU A 22 -5.68 7.86 9.26
N LEU A 23 -6.76 7.14 9.55
CA LEU A 23 -8.08 7.76 9.60
C LEU A 23 -8.19 8.80 10.72
N ASN A 24 -7.58 8.50 11.87
CA ASN A 24 -7.63 9.40 13.00
C ASN A 24 -6.55 10.46 12.97
N GLY A 25 -5.70 10.43 11.95
CA GLY A 25 -4.64 11.41 11.80
C GLY A 25 -3.39 11.03 12.55
N ILE A 26 -2.28 10.97 11.82
CA ILE A 26 -0.98 10.83 12.45
C ILE A 26 -0.48 12.25 12.70
N LYS A 27 0.26 12.44 13.79
CA LYS A 27 0.69 13.77 14.17
C LYS A 27 1.85 14.23 13.31
N ASP A 28 1.60 14.46 12.07
CA ASP A 28 2.56 15.04 11.15
C ASP A 28 1.74 15.71 10.07
N ASP A 29 1.89 17.03 9.95
CA ASP A 29 1.07 17.80 9.01
C ASP A 29 1.21 17.32 7.58
N ARG A 30 2.35 16.76 7.26
CA ARG A 30 2.59 16.31 5.88
C ARG A 30 1.74 15.11 5.50
N VAL A 31 1.35 14.30 6.48
CA VAL A 31 0.56 13.11 6.18
C VAL A 31 -0.83 13.47 5.68
N GLY A 32 -1.32 14.64 6.03
CA GLY A 32 -2.63 15.06 5.55
C GLY A 32 -2.63 15.73 4.19
N ALA A 33 -1.47 15.92 3.57
CA ALA A 33 -1.38 16.64 2.30
C ALA A 33 -2.07 15.91 1.16
N GLY A 34 -2.15 14.59 1.24
CA GLY A 34 -2.86 13.78 0.24
C GLY A 34 -3.74 12.78 0.92
N MET A 35 -4.64 12.17 0.15
CA MET A 35 -5.47 11.11 0.69
C MET A 35 -4.66 9.83 0.70
N VAL A 36 -4.55 9.22 1.86
CA VAL A 36 -3.72 8.04 2.06
C VAL A 36 -4.58 6.87 2.48
N SER A 37 -4.36 5.73 1.88
CA SER A 37 -4.99 4.49 2.33
C SER A 37 -3.97 3.37 2.33
N VAL A 38 -4.09 2.47 3.30
CA VAL A 38 -3.22 1.30 3.37
C VAL A 38 -3.78 0.25 2.42
N THR A 39 -2.95 -0.21 1.49
CA THR A 39 -3.39 -1.21 0.53
C THR A 39 -2.94 -2.60 0.91
N ASP A 40 -1.84 -2.73 1.62
CA ASP A 40 -1.37 -4.05 2.01
C ASP A 40 -0.34 -3.93 3.13
N ALA A 41 -0.07 -5.03 3.79
CA ALA A 41 0.97 -5.11 4.79
C ALA A 41 1.62 -6.48 4.69
N ILE A 42 2.94 -6.51 4.62
CA ILE A 42 3.70 -7.75 4.53
C ILE A 42 4.67 -7.81 5.69
N VAL A 43 4.62 -8.89 6.42
CA VAL A 43 5.47 -9.07 7.61
C VAL A 43 6.42 -10.22 7.34
N SER A 44 7.68 -10.04 7.74
CA SER A 44 8.69 -11.07 7.55
C SER A 44 8.38 -12.30 8.43
N GLY A 45 8.94 -13.44 8.04
CA GLY A 45 8.66 -14.69 8.74
C GLY A 45 9.07 -14.67 10.20
N ASP A 46 10.09 -13.87 10.54
CA ASP A 46 10.55 -13.75 11.93
C ASP A 46 9.82 -12.64 12.68
N LEU A 47 8.83 -12.00 12.04
CA LEU A 47 8.03 -10.93 12.64
C LEU A 47 8.84 -9.71 13.04
N GLN A 48 9.99 -9.49 12.42
CA GLN A 48 10.84 -8.37 12.78
C GLN A 48 10.73 -7.19 11.84
N HIS A 49 10.16 -7.38 10.67
CA HIS A 49 10.04 -6.32 9.68
C HIS A 49 8.64 -6.30 9.09
N ALA A 50 8.08 -5.12 8.98
CA ALA A 50 6.75 -4.93 8.39
C ALA A 50 6.83 -3.89 7.29
N LYS A 51 6.42 -4.25 6.09
CA LYS A 51 6.31 -3.33 4.96
C LYS A 51 4.85 -2.98 4.82
N ILE A 52 4.55 -1.69 4.93
CA ILE A 52 3.19 -1.21 4.83
C ILE A 52 3.07 -0.43 3.53
N PHE A 53 2.23 -0.94 2.64
CA PHE A 53 2.02 -0.32 1.35
C PHE A 53 0.86 0.64 1.43
N VAL A 54 1.05 1.84 0.93
CA VAL A 54 0.03 2.89 0.97
C VAL A 54 -0.18 3.44 -0.44
N SER A 55 -1.42 3.78 -0.72
CA SER A 55 -1.78 4.47 -1.93
C SER A 55 -2.04 5.92 -1.56
N VAL A 56 -1.42 6.85 -2.27
CA VAL A 56 -1.54 8.26 -1.99
C VAL A 56 -2.14 8.95 -3.20
N TYR A 57 -3.23 9.68 -2.98
CA TYR A 57 -3.87 10.45 -4.02
C TYR A 57 -3.42 11.89 -3.91
N GLY A 58 -3.22 12.51 -5.04
CA GLY A 58 -2.85 13.92 -5.06
C GLY A 58 -1.77 14.18 -6.11
N SER A 59 -1.25 15.41 -6.11
CA SER A 59 -0.18 15.79 -7.00
C SER A 59 1.11 15.05 -6.60
N ASP A 60 2.08 15.08 -7.48
CA ASP A 60 3.37 14.47 -7.16
C ASP A 60 3.99 15.10 -5.92
N GLU A 61 3.79 16.41 -5.76
CA GLU A 61 4.30 17.09 -4.58
C GLU A 61 3.58 16.64 -3.32
N ALA A 62 2.26 16.50 -3.38
CA ALA A 62 1.49 16.04 -2.24
C ALA A 62 1.87 14.61 -1.88
N LYS A 63 2.09 13.77 -2.89
CA LYS A 63 2.53 12.40 -2.64
C LYS A 63 3.87 12.36 -1.94
N ALA A 64 4.82 13.16 -2.41
CA ALA A 64 6.15 13.19 -1.82
C ALA A 64 6.10 13.68 -0.39
N GLU A 65 5.33 14.72 -0.13
CA GLU A 65 5.16 15.24 1.22
C GLU A 65 4.54 14.19 2.15
N THR A 66 3.52 13.53 1.65
CA THR A 66 2.83 12.52 2.45
C THR A 66 3.77 11.37 2.78
N MET A 67 4.52 10.89 1.80
CA MET A 67 5.45 9.80 2.05
C MET A 67 6.54 10.20 3.03
N GLU A 68 7.01 11.43 2.93
CA GLU A 68 8.00 11.91 3.88
C GLU A 68 7.44 12.00 5.28
N GLY A 69 6.20 12.47 5.40
CA GLY A 69 5.53 12.49 6.70
C GLY A 69 5.37 11.11 7.30
N LEU A 70 5.02 10.13 6.46
CA LEU A 70 4.89 8.77 6.93
C LEU A 70 6.24 8.21 7.40
N ARG A 71 7.30 8.50 6.66
CA ARG A 71 8.62 8.06 7.09
C ARG A 71 9.02 8.68 8.43
N SER A 72 8.70 9.94 8.60
CA SER A 72 8.98 10.60 9.88
C SER A 72 8.15 10.02 11.02
N ALA A 73 6.98 9.48 10.69
CA ALA A 73 6.07 8.97 11.71
C ALA A 73 6.27 7.50 12.03
N THR A 74 7.26 6.84 11.42
CA THR A 74 7.41 5.39 11.62
C THR A 74 7.65 5.04 13.08
N GLY A 75 8.39 5.86 13.82
CA GLY A 75 8.61 5.60 15.23
C GLY A 75 7.31 5.63 16.03
N TYR A 76 6.47 6.61 15.74
CA TYR A 76 5.18 6.72 16.39
C TYR A 76 4.29 5.51 16.02
N VAL A 77 4.25 5.16 14.75
CA VAL A 77 3.43 4.05 14.29
C VAL A 77 3.89 2.75 14.95
N ARG A 78 5.20 2.55 15.01
CA ARG A 78 5.75 1.36 15.63
C ARG A 78 5.36 1.27 17.10
N SER A 79 5.49 2.38 17.80
CA SER A 79 5.14 2.44 19.22
C SER A 79 3.66 2.15 19.44
N GLU A 80 2.81 2.76 18.60
CA GLU A 80 1.37 2.54 18.71
C GLU A 80 0.98 1.10 18.40
N LEU A 81 1.63 0.50 17.40
CA LEU A 81 1.36 -0.90 17.09
C LEU A 81 1.71 -1.80 18.26
N GLY A 82 2.84 -1.53 18.91
CA GLY A 82 3.21 -2.31 20.07
C GLY A 82 2.16 -2.24 21.17
N HIS A 83 1.63 -1.04 21.38
CA HIS A 83 0.58 -0.84 22.36
C HIS A 83 -0.73 -1.52 21.96
N ARG A 84 -1.18 -1.27 20.75
CA ARG A 84 -2.50 -1.72 20.32
C ARG A 84 -2.57 -3.22 20.16
N LEU A 85 -1.50 -3.83 19.69
CA LEU A 85 -1.48 -5.27 19.46
C LEU A 85 -0.80 -6.03 20.59
N GLN A 86 -0.28 -5.31 21.58
CA GLN A 86 0.39 -5.91 22.73
C GLN A 86 1.46 -6.88 22.30
N LEU A 87 2.26 -6.44 21.32
CA LEU A 87 3.32 -7.27 20.80
C LEU A 87 4.50 -7.23 21.74
N ARG A 88 5.07 -8.41 21.99
CA ARG A 88 6.25 -8.49 22.82
C ARG A 88 7.42 -7.77 22.16
N ARG A 89 7.53 -7.92 20.86
CA ARG A 89 8.56 -7.25 20.09
C ARG A 89 7.91 -6.66 18.87
N THR A 90 7.98 -5.36 18.72
CA THR A 90 7.32 -4.68 17.62
C THR A 90 8.23 -4.71 16.39
N PRO A 91 7.72 -5.08 15.23
CA PRO A 91 8.53 -5.10 14.02
C PRO A 91 8.92 -3.68 13.58
N GLU A 92 10.01 -3.59 12.87
CA GLU A 92 10.37 -2.34 12.22
C GLU A 92 9.39 -2.07 11.09
N VAL A 93 8.99 -0.82 10.99
CA VAL A 93 7.96 -0.44 10.03
C VAL A 93 8.58 0.38 8.91
N VAL A 94 8.24 0.03 7.69
CA VAL A 94 8.65 0.81 6.52
C VAL A 94 7.40 1.06 5.69
N PHE A 95 7.19 2.31 5.30
CA PHE A 95 6.10 2.67 4.41
C PHE A 95 6.60 2.71 2.98
N LEU A 96 5.87 2.05 2.10
CA LEU A 96 6.20 2.02 0.68
C LEU A 96 4.97 2.45 -0.11
N GLU A 97 5.20 3.25 -1.13
CA GLU A 97 4.11 3.71 -1.95
C GLU A 97 3.68 2.60 -2.92
N ASP A 98 2.39 2.35 -2.95
CA ASP A 98 1.83 1.32 -3.83
C ASP A 98 1.22 2.00 -5.04
N ASN A 99 1.85 1.84 -6.17
CA ASN A 99 1.40 2.45 -7.41
C ASN A 99 0.56 1.49 -8.26
N SER A 100 0.10 0.42 -7.66
CA SER A 100 -0.59 -0.61 -8.44
C SER A 100 -1.83 -0.07 -9.14
N LEU A 101 -2.58 0.82 -8.49
CA LEU A 101 -3.75 1.41 -9.12
C LEU A 101 -3.36 2.29 -10.30
N GLU A 102 -2.36 3.13 -10.12
CA GLU A 102 -1.87 3.96 -11.21
C GLU A 102 -1.33 3.11 -12.35
N ARG A 103 -0.57 2.10 -12.01
CA ARG A 103 -0.05 1.20 -13.03
C ARG A 103 -1.16 0.46 -13.74
N GLY A 104 -2.19 0.07 -13.01
CA GLY A 104 -3.35 -0.59 -13.57
C GLY A 104 -4.07 0.31 -14.56
N ASP A 105 -4.28 1.57 -14.18
CA ASP A 105 -4.91 2.53 -15.07
C ASP A 105 -4.10 2.75 -16.32
N LYS A 106 -2.80 2.92 -16.18
CA LYS A 106 -1.93 3.10 -17.33
C LYS A 106 -1.94 1.88 -18.23
N MET A 107 -1.96 0.71 -17.63
CA MET A 107 -1.99 -0.53 -18.37
C MET A 107 -3.29 -0.65 -19.16
N LEU A 108 -4.41 -0.30 -18.53
CA LEU A 108 -5.70 -0.32 -19.20
C LEU A 108 -5.74 0.65 -20.37
N LEU A 109 -5.20 1.83 -20.19
CA LEU A 109 -5.14 2.80 -21.26
C LEU A 109 -4.30 2.29 -22.42
N LEU A 110 -3.17 1.67 -22.10
CA LEU A 110 -2.30 1.13 -23.12
C LEU A 110 -2.99 -0.01 -23.87
N LEU A 111 -3.67 -0.89 -23.16
CA LEU A 111 -4.38 -1.99 -23.79
C LEU A 111 -5.49 -1.48 -24.68
N ASN A 112 -6.21 -0.47 -24.23
CA ASN A 112 -7.26 0.13 -25.05
C ASN A 112 -6.67 0.73 -26.34
N LYS A 113 -5.54 1.40 -26.21
CA LYS A 113 -4.89 1.98 -27.36
C LYS A 113 -4.48 0.91 -28.35
N LEU A 114 -3.87 -0.16 -27.86
CA LEU A 114 -3.46 -1.25 -28.72
C LEU A 114 -4.67 -1.91 -29.37
N SER A 115 -5.74 -2.05 -28.64
CA SER A 115 -6.95 -2.63 -29.16
C SER A 115 -7.53 -1.78 -30.28
N GLN A 116 -7.47 -0.46 -30.14
CA GLN A 116 -7.95 0.43 -31.18
C GLN A 116 -7.09 0.39 -32.42
N GLU A 117 -5.81 0.13 -32.25
CA GLU A 117 -4.91 0.05 -33.40
C GLU A 117 -5.00 -1.28 -34.12
N ARG A 118 -5.60 -2.27 -33.51
CA ARG A 118 -5.76 -3.56 -34.14
C ARG A 118 -6.92 -3.55 -35.07
N LYS A 119 -6.84 -4.36 -36.08
CA LYS A 119 -7.98 -4.54 -36.95
C LYS A 119 -8.98 -5.44 -36.27
N PRO A 120 -10.25 -5.21 -36.53
CA PRO A 120 -11.28 -6.00 -35.85
C PRO A 120 -11.13 -7.50 -36.04
N ASP A 121 -10.60 -7.91 -37.17
CA ASP A 121 -10.49 -9.33 -37.40
C ASP A 121 -9.35 -9.96 -36.63
N GLU A 122 -8.50 -9.14 -36.04
CA GLU A 122 -7.47 -9.65 -35.21
C GLU A 122 -7.83 -9.79 -33.79
N ASP A 123 -9.00 -9.57 -33.48
CA ASP A 123 -9.38 -9.47 -32.21
C ASP A 123 -9.28 -10.63 -31.49
N PHE A 124 -8.69 -11.02 -31.14
CA PHE A 124 -8.51 -12.09 -30.55
C PHE A 124 -9.16 -12.21 -29.39
N ASP A 125 -9.64 -12.29 -29.56
CA ASP A 125 -10.14 -12.50 -28.85
C ASP A 125 -10.19 -12.03 -27.97
N LYS A 126 -10.61 -11.47 -27.96
CA LYS A 126 -10.70 -10.91 -27.38
C LYS A 126 -10.84 -11.20 -26.34
N ASP A 127 -10.79 -11.79 -26.10
CA ASP A 127 -10.68 -12.14 -25.23
C ASP A 127 -9.75 -12.30 -24.68
N GLU A 128 -9.27 -12.40 -24.82
CA GLU A 128 -8.34 -12.55 -24.35
C GLU A 128 -7.73 -11.67 -23.91
N VAL A 129 -7.78 -11.22 -23.82
CA VAL A 129 -7.18 -10.39 -23.51
C VAL A 129 -7.67 -9.57 -22.86
N ASP A 130 -8.34 -9.49 -22.82
CA ASP A 130 -8.75 -8.79 -22.25
C ASP A 130 -8.91 -8.96 -21.27
N SER A 131 -8.64 -9.42 -21.07
CA SER A 131 -8.66 -9.65 -20.32
C SER A 131 -8.21 -9.37 -19.72
#